data_a4d2df162852f819941b5c0722f11c47
#
_entry.id   a4d2df162852f819941b5c0722f11c47
#
_cell.length_a   1.000
_cell.length_b   1.000
_cell.length_c   1.000
_cell.angle_alpha   90.00
_cell.angle_beta   90.00
_cell.angle_gamma   90.00
#
_symmetry.space_group_name_H-M   'P 1'
#
loop_
_entity.id
_entity.type
_entity.pdbx_description
1 polymer ?
#
loop_
_entity_poly.entity_id
_entity_poly.type
_entity_poly.pdbx_seq_one_letter_code
_entity_poly.pdbx_strand_id
1 'polypeptide(L)'
;MEGRSGTTDLQPRWRFPLLAIGIISLVVGTLAGLLRLGWAQAAVAAPYTGSHGVLMVAAFFGTLISLERAVALADWRAYLVPGAAALGGVTLLLQGSPAVIQTLFILAGAGLTLTSVEVYRRQPERHNIILVFGAASWLAASLALLLGASIDSILFWWMDFFVLTIAGERLELNRMRPASDRAISLFSSLVIITVISHIATTSGLVAQWIGYLGYGAIALWLLTWDTARHTARQQGLTRFMALCMLSGYLWLLLSALLCTGVITTPFLRDAQLHALFLGFVFSMVFGHAPIIFPAVTRLRIPYTPLFYIPLILLQVTLALRLYGDFTASPSWRTLGGVGNGLALALFLLLTVATIIRFNLPRR
;
A
#
# COMPACT_ATOMS: atom_id res chain seq x y z
N MET A 1 -34.27 4.36 -29.22
CA MET A 1 -34.45 4.89 -27.85
C MET A 1 -33.16 4.67 -27.08
N GLU A 2 -32.24 5.63 -27.23
CA GLU A 2 -30.98 5.63 -26.48
C GLU A 2 -31.26 6.08 -25.02
N GLY A 3 -31.32 5.10 -24.13
CA GLY A 3 -31.36 5.37 -22.69
C GLY A 3 -30.08 6.05 -22.27
N ARG A 4 -30.13 7.35 -21.99
CA ARG A 4 -29.11 8.05 -21.20
C ARG A 4 -29.00 7.35 -19.84
N SER A 5 -28.12 6.40 -19.71
CA SER A 5 -27.61 5.97 -18.41
C SER A 5 -26.80 7.15 -17.86
N GLY A 6 -27.46 8.02 -17.11
CA GLY A 6 -26.74 9.03 -16.33
C GLY A 6 -25.71 8.31 -15.49
N THR A 7 -24.43 8.62 -15.67
CA THR A 7 -23.35 8.11 -14.86
C THR A 7 -23.64 8.48 -13.40
N THR A 8 -23.86 7.46 -12.56
CA THR A 8 -24.08 7.63 -11.13
C THR A 8 -22.79 7.94 -10.38
N ASP A 9 -21.70 8.17 -11.12
CA ASP A 9 -20.35 8.40 -10.59
C ASP A 9 -20.21 9.76 -9.89
N LEU A 10 -19.45 9.81 -8.80
CA LEU A 10 -19.17 11.03 -8.06
C LEU A 10 -18.27 11.97 -8.89
N GLN A 11 -18.65 13.24 -8.99
CA GLN A 11 -17.86 14.24 -9.70
C GLN A 11 -16.45 14.34 -9.13
N PRO A 12 -15.40 14.49 -9.95
CA PRO A 12 -14.00 14.50 -9.49
C PRO A 12 -13.70 15.49 -8.37
N ARG A 13 -14.34 16.67 -8.38
CA ARG A 13 -14.17 17.70 -7.33
C ARG A 13 -14.47 17.18 -5.92
N TRP A 14 -15.42 16.27 -5.77
CA TRP A 14 -15.81 15.70 -4.47
C TRP A 14 -14.88 14.57 -3.99
N ARG A 15 -13.96 14.13 -4.85
CA ARG A 15 -12.93 13.13 -4.50
C ARG A 15 -11.70 13.77 -3.84
N PHE A 16 -11.46 15.08 -4.08
CA PHE A 16 -10.30 15.79 -3.51
C PHE A 16 -10.29 15.83 -1.98
N PRO A 17 -11.40 16.07 -1.26
CA PRO A 17 -11.40 16.02 0.20
C PRO A 17 -10.92 14.67 0.74
N LEU A 18 -11.34 13.56 0.13
CA LEU A 18 -10.91 12.22 0.54
C LEU A 18 -9.40 12.02 0.34
N LEU A 19 -8.88 12.43 -0.82
CA LEU A 19 -7.44 12.42 -1.09
C LEU A 19 -6.66 13.30 -0.11
N ALA A 20 -7.16 14.50 0.19
CA ALA A 20 -6.51 15.42 1.11
C ALA A 20 -6.40 14.82 2.52
N ILE A 21 -7.47 14.21 3.03
CA ILE A 21 -7.46 13.53 4.34
C ILE A 21 -6.46 12.36 4.32
N GLY A 22 -6.44 11.56 3.26
CA GLY A 22 -5.44 10.50 3.09
C GLY A 22 -4.01 11.04 3.13
N ILE A 23 -3.71 12.11 2.39
CA ILE A 23 -2.38 12.74 2.37
C ILE A 23 -2.01 13.33 3.75
N ILE A 24 -2.95 13.97 4.45
CA ILE A 24 -2.71 14.46 5.81
C ILE A 24 -2.37 13.29 6.74
N SER A 25 -3.10 12.18 6.63
CA SER A 25 -2.82 10.96 7.40
C SER A 25 -1.44 10.39 7.09
N LEU A 26 -1.02 10.40 5.82
CA LEU A 26 0.34 10.02 5.39
C LEU A 26 1.41 10.93 6.05
N VAL A 27 1.22 12.24 6.00
CA VAL A 27 2.19 13.22 6.54
C VAL A 27 2.32 13.05 8.06
N VAL A 28 1.18 13.06 8.79
CA VAL A 28 1.20 12.90 10.25
C VAL A 28 1.71 11.52 10.64
N GLY A 29 1.32 10.47 9.94
CA GLY A 29 1.84 9.12 10.16
C GLY A 29 3.35 9.04 9.93
N THR A 30 3.88 9.67 8.89
CA THR A 30 5.34 9.73 8.63
C THR A 30 6.06 10.45 9.76
N LEU A 31 5.57 11.63 10.19
CA LEU A 31 6.17 12.38 11.31
C LEU A 31 6.12 11.57 12.62
N ALA A 32 5.02 10.88 12.90
CA ALA A 32 4.90 10.01 14.06
C ALA A 32 5.93 8.86 14.04
N GLY A 33 6.17 8.28 12.86
CA GLY A 33 7.22 7.28 12.65
C GLY A 33 8.63 7.83 12.86
N LEU A 34 8.91 9.04 12.38
CA LEU A 34 10.21 9.71 12.57
C LEU A 34 10.47 10.05 14.04
N LEU A 35 9.44 10.49 14.75
CA LEU A 35 9.57 10.75 16.19
C LEU A 35 9.89 9.46 16.98
N ARG A 36 9.32 8.31 16.59
CA ARG A 36 9.67 6.99 17.15
C ARG A 36 11.13 6.60 16.93
N LEU A 37 11.75 7.11 15.87
CA LEU A 37 13.18 6.93 15.60
C LEU A 37 14.08 7.96 16.33
N GLY A 38 13.49 8.85 17.15
CA GLY A 38 14.20 9.85 17.91
C GLY A 38 14.46 11.18 17.16
N TRP A 39 13.78 11.42 16.02
CA TRP A 39 13.90 12.69 15.32
C TRP A 39 13.05 13.77 15.98
N ALA A 40 13.64 14.55 16.90
CA ALA A 40 12.95 15.50 17.76
C ALA A 40 12.18 16.60 17.01
N GLN A 41 12.58 16.93 15.77
CA GLN A 41 11.88 17.91 14.92
C GLN A 41 10.45 17.50 14.56
N ALA A 42 10.13 16.19 14.70
CA ALA A 42 8.77 15.68 14.49
C ALA A 42 7.90 15.73 15.77
N ALA A 43 8.28 16.48 16.81
CA ALA A 43 7.58 16.52 18.11
C ALA A 43 6.08 16.90 18.02
N VAL A 44 5.69 17.64 16.96
CA VAL A 44 4.28 17.94 16.68
C VAL A 44 3.41 16.69 16.50
N ALA A 45 4.01 15.56 16.12
CA ALA A 45 3.32 14.28 15.95
C ALA A 45 3.35 13.39 17.21
N ALA A 46 3.81 13.90 18.37
CA ALA A 46 3.89 13.15 19.61
C ALA A 46 2.58 12.43 20.02
N PRO A 47 1.39 13.05 19.89
CA PRO A 47 0.14 12.37 20.22
C PRO A 47 -0.18 11.15 19.33
N TYR A 48 0.50 11.01 18.18
CA TYR A 48 0.20 9.99 17.17
C TYR A 48 1.26 8.88 17.07
N THR A 49 2.29 8.89 17.92
CA THR A 49 3.38 7.90 17.86
C THR A 49 2.89 6.46 17.96
N GLY A 50 1.91 6.19 18.84
CA GLY A 50 1.26 4.88 18.97
C GLY A 50 0.37 4.51 17.78
N SER A 51 -0.07 5.49 17.00
CA SER A 51 -1.02 5.33 15.89
C SER A 51 -0.35 5.39 14.50
N HIS A 52 1.00 5.44 14.43
CA HIS A 52 1.74 5.49 13.16
C HIS A 52 1.23 4.46 12.14
N GLY A 53 1.16 3.18 12.51
CA GLY A 53 0.70 2.11 11.61
C GLY A 53 -0.76 2.29 11.18
N VAL A 54 -1.65 2.69 12.08
CA VAL A 54 -3.08 2.91 11.78
C VAL A 54 -3.26 4.08 10.81
N LEU A 55 -2.52 5.19 11.00
CA LEU A 55 -2.53 6.34 10.09
C LEU A 55 -2.04 5.95 8.69
N MET A 56 -0.97 5.15 8.62
CA MET A 56 -0.41 4.71 7.35
C MET A 56 -1.31 3.68 6.64
N VAL A 57 -1.72 2.62 7.34
CA VAL A 57 -2.42 1.49 6.72
C VAL A 57 -3.91 1.78 6.56
N ALA A 58 -4.60 2.11 7.63
CA ALA A 58 -6.06 2.22 7.61
C ALA A 58 -6.54 3.60 7.11
N ALA A 59 -5.93 4.70 7.59
CA ALA A 59 -6.38 6.03 7.21
C ALA A 59 -5.87 6.44 5.81
N PHE A 60 -4.57 6.34 5.53
CA PHE A 60 -4.02 6.72 4.23
C PHE A 60 -4.34 5.68 3.15
N PHE A 61 -3.77 4.48 3.26
CA PHE A 61 -3.94 3.47 2.22
C PHE A 61 -5.37 2.95 2.12
N GLY A 62 -6.06 2.76 3.25
CA GLY A 62 -7.46 2.37 3.26
C GLY A 62 -8.33 3.35 2.48
N THR A 63 -8.10 4.66 2.64
CA THR A 63 -8.79 5.70 1.85
C THR A 63 -8.37 5.64 0.37
N LEU A 64 -7.09 5.54 0.07
CA LEU A 64 -6.58 5.58 -1.31
C LEU A 64 -7.05 4.37 -2.13
N ILE A 65 -6.87 3.15 -1.62
CA ILE A 65 -7.24 1.91 -2.32
C ILE A 65 -8.76 1.81 -2.49
N SER A 66 -9.54 2.15 -1.46
CA SER A 66 -10.99 2.13 -1.57
C SER A 66 -11.52 3.24 -2.50
N LEU A 67 -10.85 4.40 -2.57
CA LEU A 67 -11.21 5.47 -3.52
C LEU A 67 -10.95 5.04 -4.97
N GLU A 68 -9.82 4.39 -5.24
CA GLU A 68 -9.51 3.81 -6.55
C GLU A 68 -10.59 2.79 -6.96
N ARG A 69 -10.97 1.89 -6.04
CA ARG A 69 -12.02 0.90 -6.28
C ARG A 69 -13.37 1.55 -6.55
N ALA A 70 -13.74 2.61 -5.81
CA ALA A 70 -14.97 3.36 -6.00
C ALA A 70 -15.03 4.03 -7.39
N VAL A 71 -13.90 4.60 -7.84
CA VAL A 71 -13.77 5.18 -9.19
C VAL A 71 -13.94 4.12 -10.27
N ALA A 72 -13.35 2.93 -10.08
CA ALA A 72 -13.47 1.82 -11.03
C ALA A 72 -14.90 1.29 -11.14
N LEU A 73 -15.68 1.30 -10.05
CA LEU A 73 -17.09 0.89 -10.05
C LEU A 73 -18.04 1.94 -10.65
N ALA A 74 -17.64 3.22 -10.68
CA ALA A 74 -18.41 4.34 -11.19
C ALA A 74 -19.82 4.46 -10.56
N ASP A 75 -19.96 4.08 -9.28
CA ASP A 75 -21.21 4.19 -8.49
C ASP A 75 -20.95 5.05 -7.25
N TRP A 76 -21.78 6.09 -7.03
CA TRP A 76 -21.65 7.01 -5.91
C TRP A 76 -21.68 6.29 -4.55
N ARG A 77 -22.38 5.16 -4.43
CA ARG A 77 -22.48 4.36 -3.20
C ARG A 77 -21.13 3.77 -2.80
N ALA A 78 -20.30 3.44 -3.77
CA ALA A 78 -18.97 2.91 -3.51
C ALA A 78 -18.06 3.93 -2.79
N TYR A 79 -18.35 5.24 -2.92
CA TYR A 79 -17.57 6.30 -2.23
C TYR A 79 -17.86 6.38 -0.73
N LEU A 80 -18.91 5.73 -0.22
CA LEU A 80 -19.11 5.57 1.22
C LEU A 80 -17.94 4.83 1.88
N VAL A 81 -17.27 3.95 1.14
CA VAL A 81 -16.13 3.16 1.63
C VAL A 81 -14.91 4.04 1.92
N PRO A 82 -14.34 4.79 0.95
CA PRO A 82 -13.27 5.74 1.23
C PRO A 82 -13.74 6.87 2.16
N GLY A 83 -15.03 7.22 2.16
CA GLY A 83 -15.61 8.15 3.12
C GLY A 83 -15.47 7.68 4.57
N ALA A 84 -15.80 6.41 4.84
CA ALA A 84 -15.66 5.82 6.17
C ALA A 84 -14.17 5.75 6.58
N ALA A 85 -13.26 5.34 5.68
CA ALA A 85 -11.82 5.31 5.95
C ALA A 85 -11.28 6.72 6.27
N ALA A 86 -11.64 7.72 5.46
CA ALA A 86 -11.23 9.10 5.67
C ALA A 86 -11.77 9.66 7.00
N LEU A 87 -13.05 9.43 7.32
CA LEU A 87 -13.64 9.83 8.60
C LEU A 87 -12.97 9.16 9.79
N GLY A 88 -12.60 7.87 9.67
CA GLY A 88 -11.79 7.17 10.66
C GLY A 88 -10.44 7.86 10.87
N GLY A 89 -9.77 8.26 9.80
CA GLY A 89 -8.55 9.06 9.83
C GLY A 89 -8.72 10.41 10.49
N VAL A 90 -9.77 11.16 10.15
CA VAL A 90 -10.10 12.46 10.80
C VAL A 90 -10.37 12.27 12.29
N THR A 91 -11.19 11.28 12.66
CA THR A 91 -11.51 11.00 14.07
C THR A 91 -10.24 10.66 14.85
N LEU A 92 -9.31 9.90 14.26
CA LEU A 92 -8.02 9.58 14.86
C LEU A 92 -7.16 10.84 15.04
N LEU A 93 -7.08 11.70 14.02
CA LEU A 93 -6.33 12.95 14.07
C LEU A 93 -6.90 13.94 15.08
N LEU A 94 -8.20 13.91 15.34
CA LEU A 94 -8.87 14.69 16.37
C LEU A 94 -8.85 14.00 17.74
N GLN A 95 -8.13 12.86 17.88
CA GLN A 95 -8.03 12.06 19.11
C GLN A 95 -9.41 11.67 19.67
N GLY A 96 -10.34 11.36 18.76
CA GLY A 96 -11.68 10.93 19.11
C GLY A 96 -11.72 9.53 19.71
N SER A 97 -12.92 9.06 20.04
CA SER A 97 -13.15 7.77 20.69
C SER A 97 -12.54 6.59 19.88
N PRO A 98 -11.73 5.73 20.50
CA PRO A 98 -11.18 4.55 19.85
C PRO A 98 -12.27 3.63 19.25
N ALA A 99 -13.41 3.50 19.91
CA ALA A 99 -14.54 2.71 19.42
C ALA A 99 -15.09 3.26 18.09
N VAL A 100 -15.23 4.60 17.97
CA VAL A 100 -15.69 5.25 16.73
C VAL A 100 -14.65 5.05 15.62
N ILE A 101 -13.37 5.22 15.91
CA ILE A 101 -12.28 5.03 14.95
C ILE A 101 -12.31 3.61 14.40
N GLN A 102 -12.37 2.60 15.28
CA GLN A 102 -12.39 1.19 14.87
C GLN A 102 -13.66 0.84 14.09
N THR A 103 -14.82 1.34 14.52
CA THR A 103 -16.09 1.12 13.79
C THR A 103 -16.00 1.66 12.37
N LEU A 104 -15.46 2.87 12.17
CA LEU A 104 -15.29 3.47 10.84
C LEU A 104 -14.34 2.65 9.95
N PHE A 105 -13.23 2.16 10.49
CA PHE A 105 -12.32 1.29 9.72
C PHE A 105 -12.92 -0.08 9.43
N ILE A 106 -13.75 -0.65 10.32
CA ILE A 106 -14.50 -1.88 10.05
C ILE A 106 -15.51 -1.66 8.92
N LEU A 107 -16.27 -0.57 8.96
CA LEU A 107 -17.20 -0.23 7.88
C LEU A 107 -16.49 -0.04 6.54
N ALA A 108 -15.31 0.60 6.55
CA ALA A 108 -14.48 0.75 5.35
C ALA A 108 -13.95 -0.61 4.85
N GLY A 109 -13.40 -1.45 5.73
CA GLY A 109 -12.90 -2.79 5.36
C GLY A 109 -14.00 -3.71 4.85
N ALA A 110 -15.17 -3.70 5.52
CA ALA A 110 -16.35 -4.44 5.08
C ALA A 110 -16.85 -3.95 3.71
N GLY A 111 -16.95 -2.63 3.53
CA GLY A 111 -17.33 -2.01 2.26
C GLY A 111 -16.37 -2.36 1.13
N LEU A 112 -15.04 -2.30 1.37
CA LEU A 112 -14.04 -2.71 0.38
C LEU A 112 -14.15 -4.19 0.02
N THR A 113 -14.38 -5.05 1.01
CA THR A 113 -14.59 -6.48 0.79
C THR A 113 -15.85 -6.72 -0.06
N LEU A 114 -16.97 -6.11 0.29
CA LEU A 114 -18.23 -6.25 -0.44
C LEU A 114 -18.12 -5.73 -1.89
N THR A 115 -17.49 -4.58 -2.09
CA THR A 115 -17.27 -4.03 -3.45
C THR A 115 -16.33 -4.91 -4.26
N SER A 116 -15.31 -5.52 -3.65
CA SER A 116 -14.42 -6.49 -4.32
C SER A 116 -15.14 -7.78 -4.68
N VAL A 117 -16.04 -8.29 -3.81
CA VAL A 117 -16.92 -9.43 -4.10
C VAL A 117 -17.85 -9.12 -5.27
N GLU A 118 -18.41 -7.91 -5.33
CA GLU A 118 -19.28 -7.50 -6.44
C GLU A 118 -18.51 -7.47 -7.77
N VAL A 119 -17.26 -6.98 -7.76
CA VAL A 119 -16.40 -7.04 -8.96
C VAL A 119 -16.14 -8.50 -9.36
N TYR A 120 -15.81 -9.37 -8.40
CA TYR A 120 -15.62 -10.79 -8.67
C TYR A 120 -16.87 -11.46 -9.24
N ARG A 121 -18.06 -11.13 -8.74
CA ARG A 121 -19.33 -11.67 -9.27
C ARG A 121 -19.58 -11.27 -10.71
N ARG A 122 -19.20 -10.05 -11.09
CA ARG A 122 -19.32 -9.55 -12.47
C ARG A 122 -18.25 -10.12 -13.40
N GLN A 123 -17.05 -10.36 -12.85
CA GLN A 123 -15.90 -10.90 -13.58
C GLN A 123 -15.21 -11.97 -12.70
N PRO A 124 -15.64 -13.25 -12.78
CA PRO A 124 -15.15 -14.34 -11.95
C PRO A 124 -13.74 -14.79 -12.35
N GLU A 125 -12.78 -13.88 -12.26
CA GLU A 125 -11.40 -14.08 -12.63
C GLU A 125 -10.52 -14.28 -11.38
N ARG A 126 -9.41 -15.03 -11.53
CA ARG A 126 -8.51 -15.38 -10.41
C ARG A 126 -7.94 -14.15 -9.69
N HIS A 127 -7.58 -13.09 -10.44
CA HIS A 127 -7.07 -11.86 -9.85
C HIS A 127 -8.11 -11.17 -8.97
N ASN A 128 -9.38 -11.18 -9.34
CA ASN A 128 -10.44 -10.56 -8.56
C ASN A 128 -10.69 -11.27 -7.22
N ILE A 129 -10.56 -12.61 -7.17
CA ILE A 129 -10.69 -13.32 -5.89
C ILE A 129 -9.49 -13.02 -4.97
N ILE A 130 -8.29 -12.82 -5.52
CA ILE A 130 -7.11 -12.40 -4.74
C ILE A 130 -7.35 -11.00 -4.13
N LEU A 131 -7.94 -10.07 -4.89
CA LEU A 131 -8.33 -8.76 -4.39
C LEU A 131 -9.37 -8.83 -3.26
N VAL A 132 -10.32 -9.79 -3.34
CA VAL A 132 -11.26 -10.04 -2.24
C VAL A 132 -10.53 -10.48 -0.98
N PHE A 133 -9.56 -11.39 -1.07
CA PHE A 133 -8.76 -11.81 0.09
C PHE A 133 -7.94 -10.66 0.68
N GLY A 134 -7.34 -9.81 -0.15
CA GLY A 134 -6.65 -8.61 0.31
C GLY A 134 -7.57 -7.68 1.10
N ALA A 135 -8.75 -7.37 0.57
CA ALA A 135 -9.75 -6.54 1.25
C ALA A 135 -10.24 -7.17 2.56
N ALA A 136 -10.53 -8.49 2.55
CA ALA A 136 -10.95 -9.24 3.72
C ALA A 136 -9.88 -9.26 4.82
N SER A 137 -8.59 -9.24 4.45
CA SER A 137 -7.48 -9.14 5.41
C SER A 137 -7.50 -7.80 6.16
N TRP A 138 -7.79 -6.69 5.49
CA TRP A 138 -7.95 -5.41 6.19
C TRP A 138 -9.14 -5.42 7.14
N LEU A 139 -10.27 -6.00 6.73
CA LEU A 139 -11.44 -6.17 7.60
C LEU A 139 -11.10 -7.03 8.82
N ALA A 140 -10.41 -8.16 8.63
CA ALA A 140 -10.00 -9.06 9.71
C ALA A 140 -9.09 -8.33 10.73
N ALA A 141 -8.10 -7.54 10.25
CA ALA A 141 -7.25 -6.72 11.11
C ALA A 141 -8.08 -5.72 11.92
N SER A 142 -9.03 -5.02 11.29
CA SER A 142 -9.87 -4.02 11.95
C SER A 142 -10.80 -4.64 13.01
N LEU A 143 -11.37 -5.81 12.73
CA LEU A 143 -12.17 -6.57 13.69
C LEU A 143 -11.32 -7.06 14.87
N ALA A 144 -10.14 -7.60 14.61
CA ALA A 144 -9.24 -8.06 15.65
C ALA A 144 -8.83 -6.93 16.60
N LEU A 145 -8.53 -5.72 16.07
CA LEU A 145 -8.23 -4.54 16.88
C LEU A 145 -9.43 -4.12 17.75
N LEU A 146 -10.66 -4.19 17.23
CA LEU A 146 -11.86 -3.92 18.04
C LEU A 146 -12.01 -4.92 19.19
N LEU A 147 -11.63 -6.18 18.96
CA LEU A 147 -11.65 -7.24 19.96
C LEU A 147 -10.47 -7.18 20.95
N GLY A 148 -9.64 -6.15 20.88
CA GLY A 148 -8.52 -5.91 21.79
C GLY A 148 -7.21 -6.57 21.39
N ALA A 149 -7.09 -7.07 20.15
CA ALA A 149 -5.82 -7.58 19.64
C ALA A 149 -4.77 -6.45 19.57
N SER A 150 -3.51 -6.79 19.80
CA SER A 150 -2.40 -5.85 19.67
C SER A 150 -2.10 -5.57 18.18
N ILE A 151 -1.53 -4.40 17.88
CA ILE A 151 -1.05 -4.11 16.50
C ILE A 151 -0.08 -5.20 16.02
N ASP A 152 0.72 -5.71 16.91
CA ASP A 152 1.70 -6.75 16.62
C ASP A 152 1.06 -8.05 16.11
N SER A 153 -0.07 -8.43 16.66
CA SER A 153 -0.77 -9.66 16.29
C SER A 153 -1.54 -9.55 14.97
N ILE A 154 -1.83 -8.33 14.52
CA ILE A 154 -2.59 -8.09 13.28
C ILE A 154 -1.72 -7.76 12.07
N LEU A 155 -0.39 -7.66 12.24
CA LEU A 155 0.50 -7.22 11.16
C LEU A 155 0.43 -8.09 9.90
N PHE A 156 0.23 -9.40 10.05
CA PHE A 156 0.04 -10.29 8.90
C PHE A 156 -1.15 -9.87 8.04
N TRP A 157 -2.27 -9.55 8.68
CA TRP A 157 -3.47 -9.11 7.98
C TRP A 157 -3.24 -7.80 7.22
N TRP A 158 -2.45 -6.86 7.79
CA TRP A 158 -2.07 -5.65 7.07
C TRP A 158 -1.10 -5.93 5.92
N MET A 159 -0.14 -6.83 6.11
CA MET A 159 0.78 -7.24 5.05
C MET A 159 0.02 -7.94 3.92
N ASP A 160 -0.90 -8.86 4.24
CA ASP A 160 -1.77 -9.53 3.27
C ASP A 160 -2.63 -8.52 2.50
N PHE A 161 -3.20 -7.53 3.18
CA PHE A 161 -3.95 -6.48 2.50
C PHE A 161 -3.15 -5.87 1.34
N PHE A 162 -1.90 -5.52 1.55
CA PHE A 162 -1.07 -4.92 0.49
C PHE A 162 -0.55 -5.93 -0.50
N VAL A 163 0.04 -7.02 -0.02
CA VAL A 163 0.66 -8.00 -0.91
C VAL A 163 -0.38 -8.61 -1.84
N LEU A 164 -1.56 -8.97 -1.33
CA LEU A 164 -2.61 -9.57 -2.15
C LEU A 164 -3.27 -8.54 -3.08
N THR A 165 -3.48 -7.29 -2.64
CA THR A 165 -4.00 -6.24 -3.51
C THR A 165 -3.05 -6.01 -4.69
N ILE A 166 -1.78 -5.77 -4.43
CA ILE A 166 -0.79 -5.54 -5.47
C ILE A 166 -0.63 -6.78 -6.36
N ALA A 167 -0.53 -7.97 -5.77
CA ALA A 167 -0.38 -9.22 -6.51
C ALA A 167 -1.57 -9.51 -7.42
N GLY A 168 -2.80 -9.23 -6.95
CA GLY A 168 -4.02 -9.35 -7.75
C GLY A 168 -4.00 -8.41 -8.96
N GLU A 169 -3.68 -7.12 -8.75
CA GLU A 169 -3.58 -6.13 -9.83
C GLU A 169 -2.46 -6.50 -10.83
N ARG A 170 -1.34 -7.02 -10.35
CA ARG A 170 -0.26 -7.49 -11.23
C ARG A 170 -0.67 -8.70 -12.06
N LEU A 171 -1.43 -9.62 -11.49
CA LEU A 171 -1.97 -10.76 -12.23
C LEU A 171 -2.97 -10.31 -13.30
N GLU A 172 -3.80 -9.29 -13.02
CA GLU A 172 -4.70 -8.70 -14.01
C GLU A 172 -3.93 -8.13 -15.20
N LEU A 173 -2.91 -7.32 -14.96
CA LEU A 173 -2.10 -6.69 -16.00
C LEU A 173 -1.26 -7.69 -16.82
N ASN A 174 -1.00 -8.87 -16.26
CA ASN A 174 -0.31 -9.95 -16.98
C ASN A 174 -1.11 -10.51 -18.16
N ARG A 175 -2.42 -10.17 -18.28
CA ARG A 175 -3.24 -10.50 -19.46
C ARG A 175 -2.68 -9.93 -20.77
N MET A 176 -1.95 -8.82 -20.72
CA MET A 176 -1.32 -8.22 -21.92
C MET A 176 -0.15 -9.09 -22.44
N ARG A 177 0.44 -9.92 -21.60
CA ARG A 177 1.47 -10.89 -21.94
C ARG A 177 1.32 -12.10 -21.01
N PRO A 178 0.37 -13.01 -21.29
CA PRO A 178 -0.02 -14.03 -20.33
C PRO A 178 1.13 -14.98 -20.01
N ALA A 179 1.34 -15.20 -18.73
CA ALA A 179 2.12 -16.32 -18.25
C ALA A 179 1.40 -17.64 -18.61
N SER A 180 2.11 -18.76 -18.61
CA SER A 180 1.48 -20.05 -18.86
C SER A 180 0.42 -20.36 -17.79
N ASP A 181 -0.59 -21.17 -18.12
CA ASP A 181 -1.61 -21.60 -17.15
C ASP A 181 -1.01 -22.27 -15.92
N ARG A 182 0.10 -22.98 -16.08
CA ARG A 182 0.85 -23.57 -14.96
C ARG A 182 1.42 -22.50 -14.05
N ALA A 183 2.01 -21.44 -14.61
CA ALA A 183 2.56 -20.34 -13.81
C ALA A 183 1.45 -19.58 -13.05
N ILE A 184 0.29 -19.34 -13.70
CA ILE A 184 -0.87 -18.69 -13.06
C ILE A 184 -1.45 -19.60 -11.96
N SER A 185 -1.54 -20.91 -12.19
CA SER A 185 -1.99 -21.87 -11.18
C SER A 185 -1.04 -21.93 -9.99
N LEU A 186 0.28 -21.96 -10.25
CA LEU A 186 1.29 -21.88 -9.19
C LEU A 186 1.10 -20.62 -8.35
N PHE A 187 0.93 -19.44 -8.99
CA PHE A 187 0.69 -18.18 -8.28
C PHE A 187 -0.54 -18.24 -7.39
N SER A 188 -1.64 -18.74 -7.92
CA SER A 188 -2.88 -18.91 -7.14
C SER A 188 -2.69 -19.82 -5.93
N SER A 189 -1.95 -20.93 -6.12
CA SER A 189 -1.62 -21.86 -5.02
C SER A 189 -0.74 -21.20 -3.96
N LEU A 190 0.26 -20.40 -4.36
CA LEU A 190 1.12 -19.66 -3.44
C LEU A 190 0.31 -18.67 -2.60
N VAL A 191 -0.62 -17.93 -3.21
CA VAL A 191 -1.52 -17.02 -2.50
C VAL A 191 -2.38 -17.77 -1.49
N ILE A 192 -3.01 -18.87 -1.89
CA ILE A 192 -3.86 -19.68 -1.00
C ILE A 192 -3.05 -20.22 0.19
N ILE A 193 -1.88 -20.80 -0.08
CA ILE A 193 -1.01 -21.33 0.97
C ILE A 193 -0.58 -20.22 1.93
N THR A 194 -0.25 -19.02 1.43
CA THR A 194 0.13 -17.87 2.26
C THR A 194 -1.03 -17.48 3.20
N VAL A 195 -2.22 -17.29 2.67
CA VAL A 195 -3.40 -16.92 3.48
C VAL A 195 -3.73 -17.99 4.53
N ILE A 196 -3.73 -19.28 4.13
CA ILE A 196 -3.97 -20.38 5.05
C ILE A 196 -2.91 -20.42 6.16
N SER A 197 -1.63 -20.20 5.81
CA SER A 197 -0.53 -20.17 6.77
C SER A 197 -0.69 -19.04 7.80
N HIS A 198 -1.18 -17.86 7.38
CA HIS A 198 -1.43 -16.75 8.29
C HIS A 198 -2.61 -17.03 9.23
N ILE A 199 -3.69 -17.61 8.71
CA ILE A 199 -4.82 -18.07 9.54
C ILE A 199 -4.35 -19.12 10.56
N ALA A 200 -3.56 -20.10 10.12
CA ALA A 200 -3.02 -21.13 10.98
C ALA A 200 -2.03 -20.58 12.04
N THR A 201 -1.27 -19.53 11.68
CA THR A 201 -0.39 -18.82 12.62
C THR A 201 -1.18 -18.11 13.72
N THR A 202 -2.27 -17.42 13.38
CA THR A 202 -3.13 -16.76 14.38
C THR A 202 -3.79 -17.75 15.33
N SER A 203 -3.97 -19.00 14.89
CA SER A 203 -4.50 -20.12 15.70
C SER A 203 -3.40 -20.89 16.45
N GLY A 204 -2.14 -20.47 16.35
CA GLY A 204 -0.99 -21.15 16.99
C GLY A 204 -0.62 -22.52 16.36
N LEU A 205 -1.19 -22.87 15.20
CA LEU A 205 -0.99 -24.19 14.56
C LEU A 205 0.32 -24.28 13.78
N VAL A 206 0.84 -23.17 13.28
CA VAL A 206 2.10 -23.13 12.50
C VAL A 206 2.98 -21.95 12.91
N ALA A 207 4.26 -22.09 12.67
CA ALA A 207 5.23 -21.04 12.92
C ALA A 207 5.08 -19.87 11.94
N GLN A 208 5.25 -18.65 12.43
CA GLN A 208 5.10 -17.40 11.65
C GLN A 208 5.93 -17.37 10.37
N TRP A 209 7.14 -17.91 10.39
CA TRP A 209 8.06 -17.86 9.23
C TRP A 209 7.50 -18.57 7.98
N ILE A 210 6.57 -19.53 8.14
CA ILE A 210 5.96 -20.25 7.01
C ILE A 210 5.14 -19.29 6.13
N GLY A 211 4.34 -18.42 6.74
CA GLY A 211 3.58 -17.40 6.00
C GLY A 211 4.48 -16.42 5.25
N TYR A 212 5.61 -16.03 5.86
CA TYR A 212 6.57 -15.14 5.20
C TYR A 212 7.27 -15.79 4.01
N LEU A 213 7.54 -17.09 4.04
CA LEU A 213 8.05 -17.81 2.85
C LEU A 213 7.08 -17.68 1.67
N GLY A 214 5.77 -17.61 1.93
CA GLY A 214 4.77 -17.36 0.91
C GLY A 214 4.98 -16.00 0.21
N TYR A 215 5.28 -14.93 0.96
CA TYR A 215 5.61 -13.64 0.36
C TYR A 215 6.88 -13.69 -0.49
N GLY A 216 7.91 -14.42 -0.02
CA GLY A 216 9.13 -14.65 -0.80
C GLY A 216 8.85 -15.39 -2.11
N ALA A 217 8.02 -16.41 -2.08
CA ALA A 217 7.62 -17.17 -3.26
C ALA A 217 6.78 -16.31 -4.24
N ILE A 218 5.86 -15.48 -3.73
CA ILE A 218 5.12 -14.48 -4.53
C ILE A 218 6.08 -13.48 -5.17
N ALA A 219 7.06 -12.96 -4.41
CA ALA A 219 8.06 -12.02 -4.94
C ALA A 219 8.90 -12.65 -6.07
N LEU A 220 9.35 -13.89 -5.89
CA LEU A 220 10.09 -14.64 -6.92
C LEU A 220 9.23 -14.89 -8.17
N TRP A 221 7.95 -15.20 -7.97
CA TRP A 221 7.02 -15.35 -9.09
C TRP A 221 6.88 -14.02 -9.86
N LEU A 222 6.66 -12.91 -9.17
CA LEU A 222 6.56 -11.58 -9.79
C LEU A 222 7.86 -11.20 -10.53
N LEU A 223 9.03 -11.42 -9.94
CA LEU A 223 10.32 -11.20 -10.60
C LEU A 223 10.49 -12.02 -11.88
N THR A 224 9.85 -13.19 -11.97
CA THR A 224 10.02 -14.13 -13.08
C THR A 224 8.99 -13.91 -14.19
N TRP A 225 7.72 -13.73 -13.85
CA TRP A 225 6.62 -13.73 -14.83
C TRP A 225 5.92 -12.39 -15.02
N ASP A 226 6.16 -11.38 -14.14
CA ASP A 226 5.54 -10.06 -14.34
C ASP A 226 6.07 -9.36 -15.59
N THR A 227 5.18 -8.59 -16.23
CA THR A 227 5.49 -7.80 -17.43
C THR A 227 6.56 -6.73 -17.17
N ALA A 228 6.77 -6.29 -15.93
CA ALA A 228 7.74 -5.27 -15.55
C ALA A 228 9.17 -5.60 -16.02
N ARG A 229 9.59 -6.87 -16.00
CA ARG A 229 10.91 -7.28 -16.50
C ARG A 229 11.15 -6.95 -17.98
N HIS A 230 10.09 -6.90 -18.77
CA HIS A 230 10.16 -6.57 -20.19
C HIS A 230 9.99 -5.07 -20.42
N THR A 231 9.07 -4.45 -19.70
CA THR A 231 8.80 -3.02 -19.80
C THR A 231 9.91 -2.15 -19.21
N ALA A 232 10.77 -2.69 -18.35
CA ALA A 232 11.99 -2.02 -17.88
C ALA A 232 12.99 -1.67 -19.00
N ARG A 233 12.90 -2.33 -20.16
CA ARG A 233 13.71 -2.04 -21.35
C ARG A 233 13.12 -0.97 -22.25
N GLN A 234 11.90 -0.52 -21.98
CA GLN A 234 11.22 0.54 -22.69
C GLN A 234 11.71 1.92 -22.22
N GLN A 235 11.04 2.98 -22.66
CA GLN A 235 11.38 4.36 -22.32
C GLN A 235 10.24 5.06 -21.58
N GLY A 236 10.52 6.22 -21.00
CA GLY A 236 9.52 7.10 -20.41
C GLY A 236 8.84 6.49 -19.17
N LEU A 237 7.54 6.77 -19.02
CA LEU A 237 6.75 6.36 -17.88
C LEU A 237 6.75 4.84 -17.69
N THR A 238 6.63 4.08 -18.76
CA THR A 238 6.58 2.61 -18.71
C THR A 238 7.84 2.01 -18.06
N ARG A 239 9.03 2.56 -18.42
CA ARG A 239 10.28 2.15 -17.77
C ARG A 239 10.33 2.55 -16.31
N PHE A 240 9.92 3.77 -15.98
CA PHE A 240 9.87 4.25 -14.60
C PHE A 240 9.02 3.32 -13.71
N MET A 241 7.79 3.04 -14.15
CA MET A 241 6.88 2.12 -13.47
C MET A 241 7.52 0.73 -13.28
N ALA A 242 8.11 0.18 -14.33
CA ALA A 242 8.75 -1.13 -14.26
C ALA A 242 9.90 -1.18 -13.26
N LEU A 243 10.73 -0.14 -13.17
CA LEU A 243 11.83 -0.07 -12.20
C LEU A 243 11.32 0.09 -10.77
N CYS A 244 10.24 0.84 -10.55
CA CYS A 244 9.55 0.90 -9.26
C CYS A 244 9.08 -0.50 -8.84
N MET A 245 8.46 -1.26 -9.75
CA MET A 245 7.94 -2.61 -9.47
C MET A 245 9.07 -3.58 -9.15
N LEU A 246 10.09 -3.66 -10.00
CA LEU A 246 11.20 -4.58 -9.82
C LEU A 246 11.96 -4.32 -8.52
N SER A 247 12.21 -3.04 -8.17
CA SER A 247 12.83 -2.69 -6.89
C SER A 247 11.94 -3.09 -5.72
N GLY A 248 10.61 -2.88 -5.84
CA GLY A 248 9.65 -3.30 -4.83
C GLY A 248 9.64 -4.81 -4.62
N TYR A 249 9.68 -5.62 -5.68
CA TYR A 249 9.73 -7.09 -5.56
C TYR A 249 10.99 -7.58 -4.84
N LEU A 250 12.13 -6.92 -5.06
CA LEU A 250 13.37 -7.22 -4.33
C LEU A 250 13.23 -6.92 -2.83
N TRP A 251 12.56 -5.82 -2.47
CA TRP A 251 12.28 -5.50 -1.07
C TRP A 251 11.29 -6.47 -0.42
N LEU A 252 10.27 -6.92 -1.15
CA LEU A 252 9.34 -7.95 -0.67
C LEU A 252 10.09 -9.26 -0.39
N LEU A 253 10.98 -9.66 -1.31
CA LEU A 253 11.82 -10.85 -1.13
C LEU A 253 12.74 -10.69 0.09
N LEU A 254 13.38 -9.54 0.26
CA LEU A 254 14.23 -9.26 1.42
C LEU A 254 13.40 -9.29 2.72
N SER A 255 12.23 -8.67 2.75
CA SER A 255 11.32 -8.73 3.90
C SER A 255 10.99 -10.17 4.29
N ALA A 256 10.70 -11.03 3.32
CA ALA A 256 10.43 -12.44 3.56
C ALA A 256 11.65 -13.18 4.12
N LEU A 257 12.85 -12.93 3.58
CA LEU A 257 14.10 -13.54 4.05
C LEU A 257 14.43 -13.14 5.49
N LEU A 258 14.17 -11.89 5.87
CA LEU A 258 14.39 -11.40 7.24
C LEU A 258 13.52 -12.13 8.27
N CYS A 259 12.40 -12.71 7.85
CA CYS A 259 11.48 -13.44 8.73
C CYS A 259 11.91 -14.89 9.00
N THR A 260 12.86 -15.42 8.25
CA THR A 260 13.27 -16.82 8.40
C THR A 260 14.09 -17.09 9.67
N GLY A 261 14.49 -16.03 10.39
CA GLY A 261 15.34 -16.14 11.57
C GLY A 261 16.81 -16.45 11.27
N VAL A 262 17.20 -16.55 10.00
CA VAL A 262 18.61 -16.74 9.58
C VAL A 262 19.45 -15.51 9.93
N ILE A 263 18.83 -14.33 9.87
CA ILE A 263 19.46 -13.06 10.25
C ILE A 263 18.84 -12.59 11.56
N THR A 264 19.66 -12.28 12.54
CA THR A 264 19.23 -11.75 13.85
C THR A 264 19.77 -10.35 14.05
N THR A 265 18.91 -9.44 14.49
CA THR A 265 19.26 -8.08 14.88
C THR A 265 18.25 -7.58 15.92
N PRO A 266 18.62 -6.70 16.86
CA PRO A 266 17.68 -6.12 17.81
C PRO A 266 16.48 -5.44 17.17
N PHE A 267 16.61 -4.98 15.94
CA PHE A 267 15.59 -4.26 15.19
C PHE A 267 15.06 -5.04 13.97
N LEU A 268 15.16 -6.37 14.02
CA LEU A 268 14.75 -7.25 12.92
C LEU A 268 13.33 -6.95 12.41
N ARG A 269 12.40 -6.75 13.35
CA ARG A 269 11.01 -6.43 13.02
C ARG A 269 10.86 -5.08 12.33
N ASP A 270 11.60 -4.06 12.75
CA ASP A 270 11.60 -2.74 12.08
C ASP A 270 12.11 -2.87 10.64
N ALA A 271 13.25 -3.53 10.46
CA ALA A 271 13.83 -3.81 9.13
C ALA A 271 12.85 -4.53 8.22
N GLN A 272 12.22 -5.58 8.71
CA GLN A 272 11.25 -6.42 8.01
C GLN A 272 10.02 -5.63 7.54
N LEU A 273 9.38 -4.90 8.47
CA LEU A 273 8.18 -4.12 8.16
C LEU A 273 8.47 -2.99 7.18
N HIS A 274 9.61 -2.30 7.33
CA HIS A 274 9.93 -1.20 6.43
C HIS A 274 10.46 -1.67 5.07
N ALA A 275 11.11 -2.84 4.99
CA ALA A 275 11.39 -3.47 3.69
C ALA A 275 10.08 -3.74 2.92
N LEU A 276 9.01 -4.20 3.59
CA LEU A 276 7.72 -4.40 2.95
C LEU A 276 7.01 -3.06 2.70
N PHE A 277 6.75 -2.26 3.74
CA PHE A 277 5.88 -1.09 3.59
C PHE A 277 6.54 0.06 2.82
N LEU A 278 7.81 0.39 3.07
CA LEU A 278 8.51 1.42 2.31
C LEU A 278 9.11 0.85 1.01
N GLY A 279 9.81 -0.28 1.11
CA GLY A 279 10.51 -0.86 -0.02
C GLY A 279 9.55 -1.39 -1.09
N PHE A 280 8.62 -2.26 -0.72
CA PHE A 280 7.68 -2.83 -1.68
C PHE A 280 6.50 -1.90 -1.94
N VAL A 281 5.68 -1.56 -0.91
CA VAL A 281 4.41 -0.87 -1.14
C VAL A 281 4.62 0.56 -1.67
N PHE A 282 5.52 1.37 -1.09
CA PHE A 282 5.73 2.73 -1.62
C PHE A 282 6.44 2.76 -2.97
N SER A 283 7.27 1.77 -3.31
CA SER A 283 7.76 1.64 -4.69
C SER A 283 6.60 1.42 -5.67
N MET A 284 5.58 0.60 -5.29
CA MET A 284 4.36 0.45 -6.10
C MET A 284 3.59 1.77 -6.21
N VAL A 285 3.44 2.50 -5.11
CA VAL A 285 2.78 3.83 -5.12
C VAL A 285 3.48 4.77 -6.09
N PHE A 286 4.81 4.87 -6.05
CA PHE A 286 5.56 5.73 -6.96
C PHE A 286 5.36 5.34 -8.43
N GLY A 287 5.35 4.03 -8.71
CA GLY A 287 5.11 3.53 -10.07
C GLY A 287 3.68 3.77 -10.56
N HIS A 288 2.67 3.61 -9.70
CA HIS A 288 1.26 3.66 -10.12
C HIS A 288 0.63 5.05 -9.99
N ALA A 289 1.14 5.95 -9.12
CA ALA A 289 0.55 7.27 -8.91
C ALA A 289 0.35 8.08 -10.21
N PRO A 290 1.27 8.07 -11.20
CA PRO A 290 1.06 8.77 -12.46
C PRO A 290 -0.12 8.26 -13.31
N ILE A 291 -0.65 7.07 -13.01
CA ILE A 291 -1.82 6.48 -13.67
C ILE A 291 -3.07 6.60 -12.79
N ILE A 292 -2.96 6.23 -11.52
CA ILE A 292 -4.09 6.22 -10.58
C ILE A 292 -4.59 7.64 -10.31
N PHE A 293 -3.70 8.58 -10.06
CA PHE A 293 -4.08 9.94 -9.73
C PHE A 293 -4.91 10.62 -10.84
N PRO A 294 -4.53 10.55 -12.14
CA PRO A 294 -5.38 11.03 -13.24
C PRO A 294 -6.73 10.32 -13.32
N ALA A 295 -6.79 9.02 -13.05
CA ALA A 295 -8.05 8.27 -13.05
C ALA A 295 -9.00 8.79 -11.97
N VAL A 296 -8.48 9.10 -10.78
CA VAL A 296 -9.24 9.60 -9.64
C VAL A 296 -9.64 11.06 -9.81
N THR A 297 -8.72 11.93 -10.22
CA THR A 297 -8.89 13.41 -10.18
C THR A 297 -9.25 14.02 -11.51
N ARG A 298 -9.07 13.29 -12.62
CA ARG A 298 -9.15 13.80 -14.00
C ARG A 298 -8.06 14.85 -14.34
N LEU A 299 -7.07 15.04 -13.47
CA LEU A 299 -5.92 15.89 -13.72
C LEU A 299 -4.78 15.07 -14.34
N ARG A 300 -4.13 15.60 -15.36
CA ARG A 300 -3.01 14.91 -16.00
C ARG A 300 -1.71 15.08 -15.21
N ILE A 301 -0.97 13.99 -15.06
CA ILE A 301 0.41 13.98 -14.53
C ILE A 301 1.32 13.57 -15.70
N PRO A 302 1.92 14.52 -16.42
CA PRO A 302 2.89 14.17 -17.43
C PRO A 302 4.14 13.57 -16.80
N TYR A 303 4.67 12.54 -17.44
CA TYR A 303 5.92 11.93 -17.00
C TYR A 303 7.08 12.93 -17.07
N THR A 304 7.93 12.88 -16.04
CA THR A 304 9.21 13.59 -16.00
C THR A 304 10.31 12.67 -15.45
N PRO A 305 11.52 12.70 -16.01
CA PRO A 305 12.67 11.96 -15.46
C PRO A 305 12.98 12.32 -14.00
N LEU A 306 12.54 13.47 -13.52
CA LEU A 306 12.73 13.88 -12.12
C LEU A 306 12.11 12.92 -11.12
N PHE A 307 11.12 12.09 -11.53
CA PHE A 307 10.54 11.05 -10.66
C PHE A 307 11.55 9.98 -10.23
N TYR A 308 12.66 9.82 -10.94
CA TYR A 308 13.73 8.93 -10.49
C TYR A 308 14.44 9.43 -9.23
N ILE A 309 14.46 10.75 -8.98
CA ILE A 309 15.15 11.31 -7.80
C ILE A 309 14.54 10.80 -6.50
N PRO A 310 13.22 10.97 -6.24
CA PRO A 310 12.61 10.41 -5.03
C PRO A 310 12.65 8.87 -5.00
N LEU A 311 12.59 8.18 -6.14
CA LEU A 311 12.72 6.73 -6.18
C LEU A 311 14.11 6.29 -5.69
N ILE A 312 15.19 6.84 -6.27
CA ILE A 312 16.56 6.50 -5.87
C ILE A 312 16.79 6.88 -4.40
N LEU A 313 16.31 8.06 -3.99
CA LEU A 313 16.41 8.50 -2.60
C LEU A 313 15.74 7.49 -1.65
N LEU A 314 14.53 7.04 -1.98
CA LEU A 314 13.82 6.03 -1.18
C LEU A 314 14.63 4.74 -1.06
N GLN A 315 15.16 4.22 -2.17
CA GLN A 315 15.93 2.97 -2.18
C GLN A 315 17.20 3.08 -1.32
N VAL A 316 17.96 4.16 -1.51
CA VAL A 316 19.23 4.38 -0.80
C VAL A 316 18.98 4.60 0.69
N THR A 317 18.02 5.45 1.05
CA THR A 317 17.77 5.78 2.45
C THR A 317 17.11 4.63 3.21
N LEU A 318 16.32 3.79 2.54
CA LEU A 318 15.82 2.55 3.12
C LEU A 318 16.96 1.54 3.37
N ALA A 319 17.89 1.39 2.43
CA ALA A 319 19.08 0.57 2.66
C ALA A 319 19.93 1.08 3.84
N LEU A 320 20.10 2.40 3.98
CA LEU A 320 20.78 3.01 5.13
C LEU A 320 20.03 2.74 6.44
N ARG A 321 18.69 2.78 6.44
CA ARG A 321 17.88 2.47 7.61
C ARG A 321 18.09 1.01 8.04
N LEU A 322 17.99 0.07 7.10
CA LEU A 322 18.22 -1.33 7.38
C LEU A 322 19.66 -1.58 7.86
N TYR A 323 20.65 -0.92 7.26
CA TYR A 323 22.02 -0.97 7.77
C TYR A 323 22.10 -0.53 9.25
N GLY A 324 21.40 0.55 9.61
CA GLY A 324 21.26 1.00 10.99
C GLY A 324 20.55 -0.02 11.90
N ASP A 325 19.54 -0.73 11.39
CA ASP A 325 18.86 -1.80 12.12
C ASP A 325 19.78 -3.00 12.35
N PHE A 326 20.61 -3.38 11.37
CA PHE A 326 21.56 -4.49 11.51
C PHE A 326 22.75 -4.17 12.40
N THR A 327 23.23 -2.94 12.37
CA THR A 327 24.36 -2.49 13.20
C THR A 327 23.92 -1.96 14.57
N ALA A 328 22.62 -1.97 14.87
CA ALA A 328 22.01 -1.37 16.06
C ALA A 328 22.42 0.10 16.25
N SER A 329 22.61 0.85 15.17
CA SER A 329 23.05 2.24 15.19
C SER A 329 21.87 3.21 15.11
N PRO A 330 21.54 3.96 16.19
CA PRO A 330 20.46 4.94 16.18
C PRO A 330 20.65 6.02 15.11
N SER A 331 21.87 6.47 14.89
CA SER A 331 22.19 7.53 13.93
C SER A 331 21.86 7.12 12.50
N TRP A 332 22.24 5.91 12.07
CA TRP A 332 21.92 5.41 10.72
C TRP A 332 20.44 5.13 10.56
N ARG A 333 19.77 4.61 11.60
CA ARG A 333 18.31 4.40 11.58
C ARG A 333 17.56 5.72 11.40
N THR A 334 17.92 6.75 12.18
CA THR A 334 17.30 8.07 12.10
C THR A 334 17.59 8.73 10.77
N LEU A 335 18.84 8.71 10.29
CA LEU A 335 19.23 9.29 9.00
C LEU A 335 18.45 8.63 7.84
N GLY A 336 18.43 7.30 7.81
CA GLY A 336 17.67 6.55 6.81
C GLY A 336 16.16 6.85 6.88
N GLY A 337 15.59 6.90 8.09
CA GLY A 337 14.19 7.24 8.31
C GLY A 337 13.82 8.65 7.83
N VAL A 338 14.63 9.66 8.17
CA VAL A 338 14.45 11.05 7.70
C VAL A 338 14.56 11.10 6.17
N GLY A 339 15.55 10.42 5.59
CA GLY A 339 15.69 10.31 4.14
C GLY A 339 14.48 9.65 3.47
N ASN A 340 13.88 8.61 4.08
CA ASN A 340 12.64 8.01 3.58
C ASN A 340 11.48 9.02 3.61
N GLY A 341 11.29 9.75 4.71
CA GLY A 341 10.28 10.81 4.79
C GLY A 341 10.49 11.90 3.74
N LEU A 342 11.75 12.31 3.50
CA LEU A 342 12.10 13.26 2.46
C LEU A 342 11.80 12.72 1.05
N ALA A 343 12.04 11.44 0.79
CA ALA A 343 11.72 10.81 -0.50
C ALA A 343 10.21 10.85 -0.78
N LEU A 344 9.38 10.54 0.23
CA LEU A 344 7.92 10.63 0.12
C LEU A 344 7.45 12.07 -0.12
N ALA A 345 7.96 13.01 0.65
CA ALA A 345 7.65 14.43 0.51
C ALA A 345 8.06 14.96 -0.88
N LEU A 346 9.25 14.62 -1.35
CA LEU A 346 9.75 15.04 -2.66
C LEU A 346 8.90 14.46 -3.80
N PHE A 347 8.50 13.18 -3.71
CA PHE A 347 7.61 12.58 -4.70
C PHE A 347 6.27 13.29 -4.75
N LEU A 348 5.67 13.58 -3.59
CA LEU A 348 4.41 14.32 -3.51
C LEU A 348 4.53 15.73 -4.10
N LEU A 349 5.57 16.47 -3.72
CA LEU A 349 5.82 17.83 -4.22
C LEU A 349 6.05 17.86 -5.74
N LEU A 350 6.85 16.93 -6.28
CA LEU A 350 7.06 16.82 -7.72
C LEU A 350 5.76 16.47 -8.46
N THR A 351 4.95 15.60 -7.90
CA THR A 351 3.65 15.24 -8.46
C THR A 351 2.73 16.48 -8.51
N VAL A 352 2.60 17.21 -7.41
CA VAL A 352 1.78 18.45 -7.34
C VAL A 352 2.34 19.52 -8.28
N ALA A 353 3.66 19.76 -8.29
CA ALA A 353 4.29 20.75 -9.18
C ALA A 353 4.04 20.42 -10.66
N THR A 354 4.09 19.14 -11.03
CA THR A 354 3.86 18.68 -12.39
C THR A 354 2.39 18.88 -12.79
N ILE A 355 1.43 18.60 -11.88
CA ILE A 355 0.00 18.86 -12.08
C ILE A 355 -0.25 20.36 -12.31
N ILE A 356 0.28 21.20 -11.43
CA ILE A 356 0.12 22.65 -11.50
C ILE A 356 0.67 23.17 -12.82
N ARG A 357 1.90 22.80 -13.16
CA ARG A 357 2.57 23.26 -14.39
C ARG A 357 1.82 22.88 -15.66
N PHE A 358 1.13 21.73 -15.67
CA PHE A 358 0.50 21.21 -16.87
C PHE A 358 -0.99 21.58 -17.00
N ASN A 359 -1.72 21.68 -15.89
CA ASN A 359 -3.18 21.88 -15.92
C ASN A 359 -3.59 23.36 -15.71
N LEU A 360 -2.67 24.23 -15.25
CA LEU A 360 -2.94 25.67 -15.18
C LEU A 360 -2.72 26.32 -16.56
N PRO A 361 -3.64 27.24 -16.98
CA PRO A 361 -3.45 27.98 -18.22
C PRO A 361 -2.15 28.80 -18.13
N ARG A 362 -1.30 28.67 -19.15
CA ARG A 362 -0.15 29.56 -19.30
C ARG A 362 -0.69 30.98 -19.57
N ARG A 363 -0.50 31.87 -18.59
CA ARG A 363 -0.75 33.31 -18.81
C ARG A 363 0.26 33.87 -19.79
#